data_65f2263f62dc531b0c17e15c86548e33
#
_entry.id   65f2263f62dc531b0c17e15c86548e33
#
_cell.length_a   1.000
_cell.length_b   1.000
_cell.length_c   1.000
_cell.angle_alpha   90.00
_cell.angle_beta   90.00
_cell.angle_gamma   90.00
#
_symmetry.space_group_name_H-M   'P 1'
#
loop_
_entity.id
_entity.type
_entity.pdbx_description
1 polymer ?
#
loop_
_entity_poly.entity_id
_entity_poly.type
_entity_poly.pdbx_seq_one_letter_code
_entity_poly.pdbx_strand_id
1 'polypeptide(L)'
;MLALILDGRTAIDGARQGIELCLRTVIPSLFPFFVLSILLTSSLLGSSLAVLRPLGRLFGMPDGAESLLIPAFLGGYPVGAQNVAAAFRSGQLTKPEAERLLSFCSNAGPAFLFGMAASMFPRRWMAWAL
;
A
#
# COMPACT_ATOMS: atom_id res chain seq x y z
N MET A 1 -16.37 11.11 -22.56
CA MET A 1 -17.01 10.14 -23.46
C MET A 1 -17.01 10.59 -24.91
N LEU A 2 -17.41 11.82 -25.25
CA LEU A 2 -17.40 12.33 -26.65
C LEU A 2 -16.01 12.25 -27.32
N ALA A 3 -14.92 12.55 -26.59
CA ALA A 3 -13.56 12.48 -27.12
C ALA A 3 -13.12 11.06 -27.54
N LEU A 4 -13.61 10.01 -26.87
CA LEU A 4 -13.35 8.60 -27.21
C LEU A 4 -14.03 8.18 -28.53
N ILE A 5 -15.15 8.81 -28.85
CA ILE A 5 -15.91 8.52 -30.08
C ILE A 5 -15.33 9.29 -31.25
N LEU A 6 -14.84 10.51 -31.01
CA LEU A 6 -14.31 11.39 -32.07
C LEU A 6 -12.87 11.04 -32.46
N ASP A 7 -12.06 10.50 -31.54
CA ASP A 7 -10.67 10.11 -31.81
C ASP A 7 -10.32 8.79 -31.15
N GLY A 8 -10.87 7.71 -31.68
CA GLY A 8 -10.64 6.35 -31.18
C GLY A 8 -9.18 5.89 -31.29
N ARG A 9 -8.40 6.41 -32.23
CA ARG A 9 -6.99 6.05 -32.39
C ARG A 9 -6.15 6.59 -31.26
N THR A 10 -6.28 7.86 -30.94
CA THR A 10 -5.57 8.49 -29.80
C THR A 10 -5.95 7.84 -28.47
N ALA A 11 -7.22 7.43 -28.31
CA ALA A 11 -7.66 6.72 -27.12
C ALA A 11 -7.00 5.33 -26.98
N ILE A 12 -6.90 4.58 -28.08
CA ILE A 12 -6.23 3.26 -28.10
C ILE A 12 -4.73 3.40 -27.84
N ASP A 13 -4.07 4.39 -28.44
CA ASP A 13 -2.65 4.62 -28.24
C ASP A 13 -2.36 5.05 -26.80
N GLY A 14 -3.19 5.89 -26.19
CA GLY A 14 -3.11 6.23 -24.79
C GLY A 14 -3.30 5.02 -23.86
N ALA A 15 -4.26 4.14 -24.18
CA ALA A 15 -4.47 2.90 -23.44
C ALA A 15 -3.27 1.95 -23.53
N ARG A 16 -2.68 1.79 -24.71
CA ARG A 16 -1.45 0.99 -24.91
C ARG A 16 -0.29 1.53 -24.07
N GLN A 17 -0.04 2.83 -24.13
CA GLN A 17 1.01 3.47 -23.33
C GLN A 17 0.78 3.28 -21.82
N GLY A 18 -0.46 3.42 -21.35
CA GLY A 18 -0.82 3.18 -19.96
C GLY A 18 -0.58 1.73 -19.53
N ILE A 19 -0.96 0.76 -20.35
CA ILE A 19 -0.71 -0.67 -20.09
C ILE A 19 0.80 -0.96 -20.06
N GLU A 20 1.54 -0.43 -21.03
CA GLU A 20 3.00 -0.61 -21.07
C GLU A 20 3.70 -0.03 -19.84
N LEU A 21 3.30 1.16 -19.41
CA LEU A 21 3.79 1.78 -18.17
C LEU A 21 3.47 0.91 -16.94
N CYS A 22 2.26 0.38 -16.85
CA CYS A 22 1.87 -0.52 -15.77
C CYS A 22 2.73 -1.78 -15.73
N LEU A 23 2.93 -2.43 -16.89
CA LEU A 23 3.67 -3.69 -16.98
C LEU A 23 5.18 -3.49 -16.76
N ARG A 24 5.75 -2.42 -17.27
CA ARG A 24 7.21 -2.19 -17.21
C ARG A 24 7.67 -1.48 -15.95
N THR A 25 6.83 -0.67 -15.33
CA THR A 25 7.24 0.16 -14.20
C THR A 25 6.44 -0.14 -12.95
N VAL A 26 5.11 -0.06 -13.02
CA VAL A 26 4.27 -0.13 -11.82
C VAL A 26 4.29 -1.53 -11.21
N ILE A 27 4.02 -2.56 -12.01
CA ILE A 27 3.98 -3.95 -11.52
C ILE A 27 5.34 -4.40 -10.98
N PRO A 28 6.46 -4.27 -11.71
CA PRO A 28 7.75 -4.71 -11.19
C PRO A 28 8.23 -3.95 -9.95
N SER A 29 7.85 -2.69 -9.79
CA SER A 29 8.23 -1.91 -8.61
C SER A 29 7.37 -2.23 -7.38
N LEU A 30 6.07 -2.47 -7.55
CA LEU A 30 5.15 -2.73 -6.44
C LEU A 30 5.13 -4.20 -6.02
N PHE A 31 5.35 -5.13 -6.94
CA PHE A 31 5.25 -6.57 -6.68
C PHE A 31 6.14 -7.04 -5.51
N PRO A 32 7.46 -6.73 -5.46
CA PRO A 32 8.29 -7.17 -4.35
C PRO A 32 7.82 -6.63 -2.99
N PHE A 33 7.29 -5.40 -2.97
CA PHE A 33 6.73 -4.82 -1.75
C PHE A 33 5.43 -5.48 -1.31
N PHE A 34 4.58 -5.88 -2.25
CA PHE A 34 3.37 -6.65 -1.93
C PHE A 34 3.73 -8.01 -1.34
N VAL A 35 4.69 -8.71 -1.94
CA VAL A 35 5.16 -10.00 -1.41
C VAL A 35 5.72 -9.83 -0.01
N LEU A 36 6.61 -8.87 0.21
CA LEU A 36 7.17 -8.58 1.53
C LEU A 36 6.08 -8.20 2.55
N SER A 37 5.11 -7.39 2.16
CA SER A 37 4.01 -6.99 3.04
C SER A 37 3.15 -8.17 3.46
N ILE A 38 2.84 -9.09 2.54
CA ILE A 38 2.08 -10.31 2.82
C ILE A 38 2.88 -11.23 3.75
N LEU A 39 4.17 -11.43 3.50
CA LEU A 39 5.04 -12.25 4.34
C LEU A 39 5.19 -11.67 5.74
N LEU A 40 5.38 -10.35 5.86
CA LEU A 40 5.43 -9.67 7.15
C LEU A 40 4.11 -9.78 7.90
N THR A 41 2.99 -9.60 7.21
CA THR A 41 1.67 -9.75 7.82
C THR A 41 1.48 -11.15 8.38
N SER A 42 1.79 -12.19 7.60
CA SER A 42 1.64 -13.59 8.02
C SER A 42 2.57 -13.95 9.19
N SER A 43 3.78 -13.37 9.24
CA SER A 43 4.74 -13.61 10.30
C SER A 43 4.45 -12.82 11.58
N LEU A 44 3.83 -11.64 11.47
CA LEU A 44 3.55 -10.74 12.59
C LEU A 44 2.14 -10.92 13.16
N LEU A 45 1.22 -11.55 12.43
CA LEU A 45 -0.11 -11.89 12.94
C LEU A 45 0.03 -12.80 14.17
N GLY A 46 -0.47 -12.31 15.31
CA GLY A 46 -0.37 -12.99 16.61
C GLY A 46 0.88 -12.65 17.41
N SER A 47 1.83 -11.89 16.89
CA SER A 47 2.97 -11.38 17.65
C SER A 47 2.61 -10.08 18.35
N SER A 48 2.62 -10.07 19.69
CA SER A 48 2.48 -8.83 20.44
C SER A 48 3.77 -8.01 20.34
N LEU A 49 3.77 -7.03 19.44
CA LEU A 49 4.88 -6.08 19.31
C LEU A 49 4.75 -4.98 20.36
N ALA A 50 5.22 -5.27 21.58
CA ALA A 50 5.15 -4.36 22.71
C ALA A 50 5.75 -2.97 22.44
N VAL A 51 6.72 -2.89 21.53
CA VAL A 51 7.35 -1.63 21.10
C VAL A 51 6.36 -0.73 20.34
N LEU A 52 5.36 -1.29 19.68
CA LEU A 52 4.35 -0.53 18.92
C LEU A 52 3.10 -0.18 19.74
N ARG A 53 2.99 -0.69 20.97
CA ARG A 53 1.86 -0.37 21.87
C ARG A 53 1.61 1.14 22.04
N PRO A 54 2.61 2.01 22.27
CA PRO A 54 2.36 3.43 22.41
C PRO A 54 1.77 4.05 21.12
N LEU A 55 2.23 3.58 19.96
CA LEU A 55 1.64 3.98 18.67
C LEU A 55 0.21 3.46 18.52
N GLY A 56 -0.02 2.19 18.81
CA GLY A 56 -1.35 1.59 18.75
C GLY A 56 -2.36 2.35 19.61
N ARG A 57 -1.97 2.71 20.82
CA ARG A 57 -2.80 3.52 21.73
C ARG A 57 -3.08 4.93 21.20
N LEU A 58 -2.08 5.57 20.58
CA LEU A 58 -2.25 6.89 19.95
C LEU A 58 -3.32 6.84 18.84
N PHE A 59 -3.38 5.73 18.10
CA PHE A 59 -4.38 5.50 17.04
C PHE A 59 -5.66 4.83 17.57
N GLY A 60 -5.78 4.60 18.88
CA GLY A 60 -6.96 4.00 19.50
C GLY A 60 -7.20 2.55 19.07
N MET A 61 -6.12 1.80 18.83
CA MET A 61 -6.17 0.38 18.47
C MET A 61 -6.34 -0.49 19.71
N PRO A 62 -7.04 -1.63 19.59
CA PRO A 62 -7.09 -2.62 20.64
C PRO A 62 -5.71 -3.27 20.85
N ASP A 63 -5.45 -3.71 22.10
CA ASP A 63 -4.23 -4.43 22.42
C ASP A 63 -4.13 -5.71 21.56
N GLY A 64 -3.00 -5.89 20.89
CA GLY A 64 -2.75 -7.01 19.97
C GLY A 64 -2.97 -6.71 18.49
N ALA A 65 -3.62 -5.59 18.13
CA ALA A 65 -3.79 -5.17 16.74
C ALA A 65 -2.60 -4.32 16.23
N GLU A 66 -1.61 -4.04 17.09
CA GLU A 66 -0.42 -3.24 16.73
C GLU A 66 0.39 -3.88 15.60
N SER A 67 0.34 -5.22 15.48
CA SER A 67 1.00 -5.95 14.41
C SER A 67 0.47 -5.61 13.02
N LEU A 68 -0.77 -5.10 12.92
CA LEU A 68 -1.38 -4.67 11.66
C LEU A 68 -0.84 -3.31 11.17
N LEU A 69 -0.24 -2.50 12.06
CA LEU A 69 0.31 -1.18 11.67
C LEU A 69 1.46 -1.32 10.68
N ILE A 70 2.40 -2.24 10.93
CA ILE A 70 3.58 -2.39 10.08
C ILE A 70 3.19 -2.72 8.63
N PRO A 71 2.44 -3.80 8.36
CA PRO A 71 2.05 -4.12 6.98
C PRO A 71 1.11 -3.08 6.36
N ALA A 72 0.29 -2.39 7.18
CA ALA A 72 -0.56 -1.32 6.69
C ALA A 72 0.24 -0.11 6.20
N PHE A 73 1.29 0.29 6.95
CA PHE A 73 2.17 1.39 6.55
C PHE A 73 3.12 1.01 5.40
N LEU A 74 3.68 -0.19 5.43
CA LEU A 74 4.62 -0.64 4.39
C LEU A 74 3.91 -0.97 3.08
N GLY A 75 2.78 -1.66 3.16
CA GLY A 75 2.03 -2.09 1.99
C GLY A 75 1.20 -0.96 1.34
N GLY A 76 0.81 0.04 2.14
CA GLY A 76 -0.06 1.10 1.69
C GLY A 76 -1.37 0.58 1.09
N TYR A 77 -2.02 1.39 0.27
CA TYR A 77 -3.18 0.96 -0.50
C TYR A 77 -2.74 0.00 -1.64
N PRO A 78 -3.41 -1.15 -1.90
CA PRO A 78 -4.63 -1.66 -1.24
C PRO A 78 -4.38 -2.66 -0.11
N VAL A 79 -3.13 -3.01 0.19
CA VAL A 79 -2.73 -4.10 1.11
C VAL A 79 -3.18 -3.80 2.55
N GLY A 80 -3.04 -2.56 3.00
CA GLY A 80 -3.50 -2.13 4.32
C GLY A 80 -4.98 -2.40 4.53
N ALA A 81 -5.82 -2.02 3.56
CA ALA A 81 -7.25 -2.25 3.61
C ALA A 81 -7.62 -3.75 3.60
N GLN A 82 -6.90 -4.57 2.83
CA GLN A 82 -7.09 -6.03 2.81
C GLN A 82 -6.77 -6.66 4.16
N ASN A 83 -5.68 -6.25 4.81
CA ASN A 83 -5.28 -6.74 6.12
C ASN A 83 -6.30 -6.37 7.21
N VAL A 84 -6.80 -5.14 7.21
CA VAL A 84 -7.87 -4.70 8.12
C VAL A 84 -9.15 -5.50 7.87
N ALA A 85 -9.54 -5.70 6.62
CA ALA A 85 -10.71 -6.50 6.27
C ALA A 85 -10.57 -7.98 6.70
N ALA A 86 -9.38 -8.57 6.56
CA ALA A 86 -9.09 -9.92 7.03
C ALA A 86 -9.18 -10.02 8.55
N ALA A 87 -8.60 -9.07 9.30
CA ALA A 87 -8.65 -9.02 10.75
C ALA A 87 -10.08 -8.80 11.27
N PHE A 88 -10.89 -7.99 10.58
CA PHE A 88 -12.31 -7.83 10.90
C PHE A 88 -13.09 -9.13 10.69
N ARG A 89 -12.88 -9.82 9.56
CA ARG A 89 -13.55 -11.09 9.27
C ARG A 89 -13.19 -12.20 10.25
N SER A 90 -11.96 -12.21 10.75
CA SER A 90 -11.50 -13.16 11.77
C SER A 90 -11.95 -12.81 13.20
N GLY A 91 -12.70 -11.74 13.38
CA GLY A 91 -13.20 -11.30 14.69
C GLY A 91 -12.13 -10.65 15.59
N GLN A 92 -10.97 -10.33 15.06
CA GLN A 92 -9.89 -9.65 15.81
C GLN A 92 -10.16 -8.15 16.00
N LEU A 93 -10.99 -7.58 15.15
CA LEU A 93 -11.37 -6.17 15.18
C LEU A 93 -12.87 -6.02 15.25
N THR A 94 -13.32 -5.08 16.04
CA THR A 94 -14.71 -4.61 16.01
C THR A 94 -14.93 -3.66 14.83
N LYS A 95 -16.18 -3.45 14.44
CA LYS A 95 -16.52 -2.55 13.33
C LYS A 95 -15.93 -1.13 13.50
N PRO A 96 -16.09 -0.44 14.65
CA PRO A 96 -15.55 0.91 14.82
C PRO A 96 -14.00 0.95 14.79
N GLU A 97 -13.33 -0.13 15.21
CA GLU A 97 -11.87 -0.24 15.13
C GLU A 97 -11.42 -0.42 13.69
N ALA A 98 -12.09 -1.28 12.92
CA ALA A 98 -11.80 -1.48 11.51
C ALA A 98 -12.01 -0.19 10.68
N GLU A 99 -13.10 0.55 10.91
CA GLU A 99 -13.37 1.84 10.26
C GLU A 99 -12.28 2.87 10.58
N ARG A 100 -11.84 2.91 11.83
CA ARG A 100 -10.76 3.79 12.28
C ARG A 100 -9.42 3.42 11.64
N LEU A 101 -9.08 2.13 11.57
CA LEU A 101 -7.87 1.64 10.90
C LEU A 101 -7.90 1.94 9.39
N LEU A 102 -9.02 1.77 8.73
CA LEU A 102 -9.17 2.06 7.30
C LEU A 102 -8.93 3.53 6.97
N SER A 103 -9.22 4.45 7.89
CA SER A 103 -9.04 5.89 7.64
C SER A 103 -7.58 6.30 7.44
N PHE A 104 -6.61 5.56 8.00
CA PHE A 104 -5.19 5.84 7.83
C PHE A 104 -4.38 4.73 7.12
N CYS A 105 -4.96 3.55 6.90
CA CYS A 105 -4.33 2.48 6.12
C CYS A 105 -4.41 2.71 4.59
N SER A 106 -5.14 3.72 4.15
CA SER A 106 -5.30 4.06 2.73
C SER A 106 -4.29 5.13 2.28
N ASN A 107 -3.06 5.04 2.75
CA ASN A 107 -1.99 5.95 2.35
C ASN A 107 -1.17 5.39 1.18
N ALA A 108 -0.42 6.27 0.52
CA ALA A 108 0.61 5.86 -0.42
C ALA A 108 1.76 5.24 0.37
N GLY A 109 1.87 3.91 0.36
CA GLY A 109 2.97 3.23 1.05
C GLY A 109 4.35 3.69 0.56
N PRO A 110 5.40 3.52 1.39
CA PRO A 110 6.77 3.86 1.01
C PRO A 110 7.19 3.24 -0.32
N ALA A 111 6.71 2.03 -0.62
CA ALA A 111 6.92 1.34 -1.87
C ALA A 111 6.47 2.15 -3.09
N PHE A 112 5.30 2.77 -3.00
CA PHE A 112 4.78 3.62 -4.07
C PHE A 112 5.60 4.92 -4.19
N LEU A 113 5.92 5.53 -3.05
CA LEU A 113 6.72 6.76 -3.02
C LEU A 113 8.13 6.53 -3.59
N PHE A 114 8.83 5.49 -3.16
CA PHE A 114 10.17 5.19 -3.66
C PHE A 114 10.15 4.64 -5.09
N GLY A 115 9.22 3.76 -5.44
CA GLY A 115 9.13 3.18 -6.79
C GLY A 115 8.75 4.22 -7.85
N MET A 116 7.73 5.02 -7.58
CA MET A 116 7.22 5.99 -8.54
C MET A 116 8.03 7.29 -8.53
N ALA A 117 8.40 7.80 -7.34
CA ALA A 117 9.22 8.99 -7.22
C ALA A 117 10.62 8.77 -7.81
N ALA A 118 11.27 7.62 -7.55
CA ALA A 118 12.57 7.28 -8.13
C ALA A 118 12.54 7.19 -9.66
N SER A 119 11.39 6.81 -10.26
CA SER A 119 11.24 6.79 -11.72
C SER A 119 11.06 8.19 -12.33
N MET A 120 10.59 9.15 -11.56
CA MET A 120 10.37 10.53 -11.99
C MET A 120 11.61 11.43 -11.83
N PHE A 121 12.50 11.09 -10.88
CA PHE A 121 13.73 11.85 -10.68
C PHE A 121 14.83 11.37 -11.65
N PRO A 122 15.48 12.27 -12.41
CA PRO A 122 16.61 11.90 -13.25
C PRO A 122 17.72 11.30 -12.38
N ARG A 123 18.29 10.20 -12.83
CA ARG A 123 19.32 9.37 -12.16
C ARG A 123 20.49 10.14 -11.51
N ARG A 124 20.72 11.38 -11.93
CA ARG A 124 21.81 12.25 -11.45
C ARG A 124 21.68 12.66 -9.98
N TRP A 125 20.46 12.70 -9.43
CA TRP A 125 20.24 13.10 -8.03
C TRP A 125 20.41 11.97 -7.02
N MET A 126 20.25 10.72 -7.46
CA MET A 126 20.48 9.55 -6.58
C MET A 126 21.96 9.29 -6.30
N ALA A 127 22.86 9.74 -7.15
CA ALA A 127 24.32 9.59 -6.96
C ALA A 127 24.89 10.49 -5.84
N TRP A 128 24.13 11.47 -5.36
CA TRP A 128 24.52 12.38 -4.29
C TRP A 128 23.88 12.06 -2.93
N ALA A 129 22.97 11.10 -2.90
CA ALA A 129 22.22 10.72 -1.69
C ALA A 129 22.72 9.39 -1.07
N LEU A 130 23.70 8.73 -1.69
CA LEU A 130 24.41 7.53 -1.22
C LEU A 130 25.86 7.89 -0.90
#